data_e0df98beed7e2a744c871ec02af4db9b
#
_entry.id   e0df98beed7e2a744c871ec02af4db9b
#
_cell.length_a   1.000
_cell.length_b   1.000
_cell.length_c   1.000
_cell.angle_alpha   90.00
_cell.angle_beta   90.00
_cell.angle_gamma   90.00
#
_symmetry.space_group_name_H-M   'P 1'
#
loop_
_entity.id
_entity.type
_entity.pdbx_description
1 polymer ?
#
loop_
_entity_poly.entity_id
_entity_poly.type
_entity_poly.pdbx_seq_one_letter_code
_entity_poly.pdbx_strand_id
1 'polypeptide(L)'
;MMDNIIAMVNDFGFFHLNWGQAIMIVIGLVLLYLAIVKQFEPLLLVPIGFGGILSNLPDAGLAMSAVENALYAAKPDVLAAFAHVLNVGATSSVAVLKEAIHSATPTQLANLHLLAEQYSYTDGMLHQFYSVIIASGAGPLVIFMGVGAMTDFGPLLANPKTLLLGAAAQFGIFTTILGALSLSSLGVMNFSVAQAAAIGIIGGADGPTAIYVSSLLSPELLGAIAVAAYSYMALVPMIQPPIMRALTTDAERQIKMSQLRQVNKLEKIIFPLMLLVLIAMLLPSATPLLGMFCFGNLMRECGVVERLSDTAQNALINIVTIFLGLSVGSKLMADKFLQPQTIGILCLGIIAFCVGTAAGVLMAKLLNRVSKDPINPLIGSAGVSAVPMAARVSNKIGLEANSQNFLLMHAMGPNVAGVIGSAVAAGVMIKYVLG
;
A
#
# COMPACT_ATOMS: atom_id res chain seq x y z
N MET A 1 17.29 -11.89 48.72
CA MET A 1 17.65 -12.73 47.55
C MET A 1 16.40 -13.34 46.88
N MET A 2 15.51 -13.96 47.63
CA MET A 2 14.26 -14.53 47.11
C MET A 2 13.37 -13.45 46.52
N ASP A 3 13.19 -12.32 47.19
CA ASP A 3 12.41 -11.17 46.69
C ASP A 3 12.94 -10.60 45.37
N ASN A 4 14.27 -10.54 45.23
CA ASN A 4 14.89 -10.09 43.96
C ASN A 4 14.69 -11.10 42.81
N ILE A 5 14.65 -12.40 43.10
CA ILE A 5 14.36 -13.43 42.10
C ILE A 5 12.88 -13.38 41.73
N ILE A 6 11.98 -13.18 42.69
CA ILE A 6 10.53 -13.04 42.44
C ILE A 6 10.29 -11.76 41.61
N ALA A 7 10.93 -10.64 41.96
CA ALA A 7 10.84 -9.40 41.16
C ALA A 7 11.34 -9.63 39.73
N MET A 8 12.51 -10.25 39.56
CA MET A 8 13.07 -10.56 38.24
C MET A 8 12.19 -11.51 37.42
N VAL A 9 11.52 -12.47 38.08
CA VAL A 9 10.58 -13.36 37.40
C VAL A 9 9.31 -12.60 36.98
N ASN A 10 8.81 -11.72 37.83
CA ASN A 10 7.64 -10.89 37.51
C ASN A 10 7.91 -9.88 36.39
N ASP A 11 9.16 -9.50 36.16
CA ASP A 11 9.57 -8.63 35.06
C ASP A 11 9.70 -9.38 33.71
N PHE A 12 9.45 -10.69 33.67
CA PHE A 12 9.43 -11.38 32.39
C PHE A 12 8.23 -10.96 31.55
N GLY A 13 8.47 -10.50 30.33
CA GLY A 13 7.44 -10.04 29.40
C GLY A 13 6.28 -11.03 29.16
N PHE A 14 6.50 -12.33 29.46
CA PHE A 14 5.44 -13.34 29.38
C PHE A 14 4.26 -13.04 30.34
N PHE A 15 4.52 -12.48 31.50
CA PHE A 15 3.48 -12.13 32.48
C PHE A 15 2.74 -10.84 32.13
N HIS A 16 3.31 -10.03 31.23
CA HIS A 16 2.72 -8.78 30.76
C HIS A 16 2.00 -8.92 29.42
N LEU A 17 1.98 -10.14 28.85
CA LEU A 17 1.31 -10.43 27.58
C LEU A 17 -0.20 -10.31 27.72
N ASN A 18 -0.79 -9.34 27.02
CA ASN A 18 -2.24 -9.19 26.96
C ASN A 18 -2.85 -9.97 25.79
N TRP A 19 -4.16 -10.22 25.85
CA TRP A 19 -4.88 -10.97 24.81
C TRP A 19 -4.78 -10.34 23.43
N GLY A 20 -4.80 -9.02 23.34
CA GLY A 20 -4.65 -8.31 22.06
C GLY A 20 -3.29 -8.58 21.42
N GLN A 21 -2.21 -8.49 22.19
CA GLN A 21 -0.85 -8.80 21.74
C GLN A 21 -0.72 -10.26 21.31
N ALA A 22 -1.28 -11.20 22.09
CA ALA A 22 -1.27 -12.63 21.74
C ALA A 22 -1.98 -12.88 20.38
N ILE A 23 -3.15 -12.27 20.15
CA ILE A 23 -3.89 -12.35 18.89
C ILE A 23 -3.04 -11.78 17.75
N MET A 24 -2.40 -10.64 17.94
CA MET A 24 -1.58 -10.02 16.90
C MET A 24 -0.32 -10.81 16.58
N ILE A 25 0.31 -11.45 17.58
CA ILE A 25 1.41 -12.39 17.35
C ILE A 25 0.93 -13.58 16.49
N VAL A 26 -0.25 -14.12 16.78
CA VAL A 26 -0.84 -15.21 15.96
C VAL A 26 -1.12 -14.71 14.54
N ILE A 27 -1.66 -13.49 14.37
CA ILE A 27 -1.86 -12.88 13.04
C ILE A 27 -0.53 -12.75 12.31
N GLY A 28 0.53 -12.28 12.99
CA GLY A 28 1.87 -12.21 12.42
C GLY A 28 2.40 -13.57 11.95
N LEU A 29 2.19 -14.63 12.75
CA LEU A 29 2.53 -16.02 12.38
C LEU A 29 1.72 -16.50 11.18
N VAL A 30 0.43 -16.16 11.09
CA VAL A 30 -0.41 -16.48 9.93
C VAL A 30 0.11 -15.77 8.68
N LEU A 31 0.47 -14.49 8.76
CA LEU A 31 1.07 -13.76 7.63
C LEU A 31 2.39 -14.42 7.18
N LEU A 32 3.24 -14.84 8.11
CA LEU A 32 4.46 -15.60 7.79
C LEU A 32 4.14 -16.95 7.14
N TYR A 33 3.16 -17.68 7.63
CA TYR A 33 2.72 -18.94 7.02
C TYR A 33 2.23 -18.72 5.58
N LEU A 34 1.42 -17.69 5.34
CA LEU A 34 0.95 -17.34 3.99
C LEU A 34 2.11 -16.97 3.07
N ALA A 35 3.09 -16.23 3.57
CA ALA A 35 4.26 -15.84 2.81
C ALA A 35 5.17 -17.03 2.49
N ILE A 36 5.51 -17.86 3.49
CA ILE A 36 6.52 -18.91 3.37
C ILE A 36 5.94 -20.16 2.71
N VAL A 37 4.78 -20.63 3.17
CA VAL A 37 4.20 -21.91 2.72
C VAL A 37 3.33 -21.73 1.48
N LYS A 38 2.50 -20.67 1.46
CA LYS A 38 1.61 -20.37 0.32
C LYS A 38 2.24 -19.50 -0.74
N GLN A 39 3.43 -18.95 -0.46
CA GLN A 39 4.19 -18.07 -1.36
C GLN A 39 3.40 -16.82 -1.83
N PHE A 40 2.58 -16.27 -0.94
CA PHE A 40 1.81 -15.05 -1.17
C PHE A 40 2.70 -13.85 -0.91
N GLU A 41 3.11 -13.15 -1.96
CA GLU A 41 3.97 -11.95 -1.91
C GLU A 41 5.06 -12.01 -0.82
N PRO A 42 5.95 -13.04 -0.85
CA PRO A 42 6.86 -13.32 0.27
C PRO A 42 7.81 -12.16 0.57
N LEU A 43 8.20 -11.39 -0.45
CA LEU A 43 9.13 -10.26 -0.28
C LEU A 43 8.58 -9.18 0.66
N LEU A 44 7.26 -9.02 0.73
CA LEU A 44 6.59 -8.02 1.56
C LEU A 44 5.97 -8.62 2.81
N LEU A 45 5.23 -9.74 2.68
CA LEU A 45 4.53 -10.32 3.82
C LEU A 45 5.48 -10.88 4.88
N VAL A 46 6.69 -11.34 4.54
CA VAL A 46 7.67 -11.80 5.52
C VAL A 46 8.09 -10.66 6.46
N PRO A 47 8.63 -9.53 5.98
CA PRO A 47 9.02 -8.44 6.86
C PRO A 47 7.81 -7.78 7.56
N ILE A 48 6.63 -7.71 6.94
CA ILE A 48 5.40 -7.21 7.59
C ILE A 48 4.98 -8.12 8.74
N GLY A 49 4.88 -9.43 8.52
CA GLY A 49 4.49 -10.39 9.55
C GLY A 49 5.49 -10.44 10.71
N PHE A 50 6.78 -10.41 10.40
CA PHE A 50 7.83 -10.36 11.42
C PHE A 50 7.80 -9.05 12.22
N GLY A 51 7.66 -7.90 11.55
CA GLY A 51 7.49 -6.61 12.19
C GLY A 51 6.24 -6.55 13.08
N GLY A 52 5.14 -7.17 12.63
CA GLY A 52 3.91 -7.30 13.42
C GLY A 52 4.08 -8.15 14.68
N ILE A 53 4.90 -9.20 14.65
CA ILE A 53 5.26 -9.96 15.86
C ILE A 53 6.08 -9.06 16.79
N LEU A 54 7.15 -8.45 16.28
CA LEU A 54 8.03 -7.59 17.08
C LEU A 54 7.30 -6.42 17.74
N SER A 55 6.31 -5.83 17.06
CA SER A 55 5.53 -4.70 17.58
C SER A 55 4.58 -5.07 18.72
N ASN A 56 4.28 -6.35 18.89
CA ASN A 56 3.39 -6.87 19.92
C ASN A 56 4.13 -7.68 21.02
N LEU A 57 5.47 -7.64 21.04
CA LEU A 57 6.22 -8.20 22.16
C LEU A 57 6.04 -7.30 23.39
N PRO A 58 5.59 -7.88 24.54
CA PRO A 58 5.38 -7.10 25.75
C PRO A 58 6.67 -6.38 26.19
N ASP A 59 6.53 -5.16 26.69
CA ASP A 59 7.58 -4.31 27.26
C ASP A 59 8.79 -4.02 26.37
N ALA A 60 8.80 -4.51 25.11
CA ALA A 60 9.92 -4.30 24.20
C ALA A 60 9.98 -2.89 23.60
N GLY A 61 8.85 -2.15 23.55
CA GLY A 61 8.77 -0.76 23.07
C GLY A 61 9.24 -0.52 21.64
N LEU A 62 9.45 -1.57 20.83
CA LEU A 62 10.12 -1.49 19.52
C LEU A 62 9.38 -0.65 18.49
N ALA A 63 8.05 -0.60 18.56
CA ALA A 63 7.20 0.10 17.61
C ALA A 63 6.74 1.48 18.12
N MET A 64 7.07 1.83 19.35
CA MET A 64 6.63 3.06 20.01
C MET A 64 7.64 4.20 19.79
N SER A 65 7.13 5.44 19.70
CA SER A 65 7.96 6.64 19.80
C SER A 65 8.47 6.84 21.23
N ALA A 66 9.46 7.70 21.42
CA ALA A 66 9.96 8.10 22.75
C ALA A 66 8.82 8.59 23.65
N VAL A 67 7.89 9.38 23.09
CA VAL A 67 6.70 9.89 23.80
C VAL A 67 5.75 8.74 24.18
N GLU A 68 5.47 7.80 23.26
CA GLU A 68 4.61 6.64 23.53
C GLU A 68 5.26 5.72 24.59
N ASN A 69 6.59 5.51 24.54
CA ASN A 69 7.34 4.75 25.53
C ASN A 69 7.27 5.41 26.92
N ALA A 70 7.38 6.73 26.97
CA ALA A 70 7.26 7.49 28.21
C ALA A 70 5.84 7.40 28.81
N LEU A 71 4.80 7.46 27.97
CA LEU A 71 3.41 7.28 28.40
C LEU A 71 3.11 5.85 28.86
N TYR A 72 3.73 4.86 28.20
CA TYR A 72 3.58 3.46 28.59
C TYR A 72 4.18 3.18 29.97
N ALA A 73 5.38 3.74 30.23
CA ALA A 73 6.04 3.62 31.53
C ALA A 73 5.27 4.35 32.65
N ALA A 74 4.39 5.30 32.33
CA ALA A 74 3.45 5.98 33.21
C ALA A 74 4.06 6.57 34.51
N LYS A 75 5.32 7.03 34.47
CA LYS A 75 5.96 7.65 35.64
C LYS A 75 5.29 8.99 35.96
N PRO A 76 4.91 9.25 37.23
CA PRO A 76 4.13 10.43 37.62
C PRO A 76 4.79 11.76 37.27
N ASP A 77 6.12 11.86 37.45
CA ASP A 77 6.91 13.04 37.12
C ASP A 77 6.92 13.34 35.60
N VAL A 78 7.04 12.32 34.78
CA VAL A 78 7.01 12.44 33.32
C VAL A 78 5.60 12.82 32.83
N LEU A 79 4.56 12.19 33.39
CA LEU A 79 3.17 12.50 33.05
C LEU A 79 2.80 13.93 33.41
N ALA A 80 3.24 14.42 34.58
CA ALA A 80 3.03 15.81 35.00
C ALA A 80 3.75 16.81 34.06
N ALA A 81 4.97 16.49 33.64
CA ALA A 81 5.72 17.31 32.69
C ALA A 81 5.05 17.35 31.31
N PHE A 82 4.54 16.21 30.82
CA PHE A 82 3.77 16.13 29.56
C PHE A 82 2.46 16.92 29.65
N ALA A 83 1.75 16.81 30.78
CA ALA A 83 0.52 17.56 31.03
C ALA A 83 0.74 19.07 30.94
N HIS A 84 1.87 19.56 31.47
CA HIS A 84 2.25 20.97 31.40
C HIS A 84 2.46 21.43 29.94
N VAL A 85 3.18 20.65 29.11
CA VAL A 85 3.40 20.97 27.68
C VAL A 85 2.09 20.99 26.90
N LEU A 86 1.17 20.08 27.23
CA LEU A 86 -0.13 19.97 26.58
C LEU A 86 -1.20 20.93 27.10
N ASN A 87 -0.88 21.69 28.16
CA ASN A 87 -1.82 22.59 28.86
C ASN A 87 -3.05 21.86 29.42
N VAL A 88 -2.86 20.63 29.92
CA VAL A 88 -3.89 19.85 30.63
C VAL A 88 -3.55 19.74 32.11
N GLY A 89 -4.49 19.29 32.94
CA GLY A 89 -4.28 19.19 34.38
C GLY A 89 -3.10 18.27 34.72
N ALA A 90 -2.28 18.66 35.69
CA ALA A 90 -1.06 17.91 36.09
C ALA A 90 -1.33 16.48 36.57
N THR A 91 -2.58 16.17 36.98
CA THR A 91 -3.03 14.84 37.43
C THR A 91 -3.78 14.09 36.35
N SER A 92 -3.68 14.51 35.09
CA SER A 92 -4.38 13.89 33.96
C SER A 92 -3.94 12.44 33.78
N SER A 93 -4.90 11.56 33.52
CA SER A 93 -4.62 10.16 33.22
C SER A 93 -3.90 10.00 31.87
N VAL A 94 -3.22 8.87 31.66
CA VAL A 94 -2.56 8.53 30.40
C VAL A 94 -3.53 8.61 29.22
N ALA A 95 -4.80 8.25 29.41
CA ALA A 95 -5.83 8.35 28.38
C ALA A 95 -6.09 9.81 27.94
N VAL A 96 -6.20 10.73 28.90
CA VAL A 96 -6.39 12.16 28.61
C VAL A 96 -5.16 12.75 27.90
N LEU A 97 -3.95 12.34 28.31
CA LEU A 97 -2.71 12.77 27.63
C LEU A 97 -2.63 12.26 26.20
N LYS A 98 -3.01 11.00 25.96
CA LYS A 98 -3.08 10.46 24.59
C LYS A 98 -4.04 11.24 23.69
N GLU A 99 -5.22 11.60 24.20
CA GLU A 99 -6.20 12.39 23.46
C GLU A 99 -5.68 13.80 23.20
N ALA A 100 -5.05 14.44 24.18
CA ALA A 100 -4.45 15.75 24.02
C ALA A 100 -3.30 15.77 23.00
N ILE A 101 -2.51 14.70 22.89
CA ILE A 101 -1.46 14.55 21.89
C ILE A 101 -2.05 14.52 20.47
N HIS A 102 -3.20 13.90 20.24
CA HIS A 102 -3.85 13.91 18.94
C HIS A 102 -4.27 15.31 18.45
N SER A 103 -4.53 16.22 19.37
CA SER A 103 -4.87 17.62 19.09
C SER A 103 -3.72 18.60 19.26
N ALA A 104 -2.51 18.11 19.61
CA ALA A 104 -1.35 18.93 19.91
C ALA A 104 -0.78 19.62 18.66
N THR A 105 -0.29 20.84 18.86
CA THR A 105 0.43 21.58 17.82
C THR A 105 1.79 20.95 17.51
N PRO A 106 2.35 21.18 16.29
CA PRO A 106 3.69 20.68 15.96
C PRO A 106 4.78 21.09 16.98
N THR A 107 4.68 22.30 17.53
CA THR A 107 5.60 22.78 18.56
C THR A 107 5.46 21.99 19.87
N GLN A 108 4.23 21.68 20.28
CA GLN A 108 4.00 20.85 21.47
C GLN A 108 4.53 19.44 21.27
N LEU A 109 4.33 18.84 20.10
CA LEU A 109 4.87 17.51 19.78
C LEU A 109 6.39 17.49 19.81
N ALA A 110 7.06 18.51 19.26
CA ALA A 110 8.51 18.64 19.31
C ALA A 110 9.02 18.76 20.76
N ASN A 111 8.34 19.57 21.58
CA ASN A 111 8.68 19.72 23.00
C ASN A 111 8.47 18.43 23.79
N LEU A 112 7.41 17.67 23.51
CA LEU A 112 7.17 16.37 24.13
C LEU A 112 8.27 15.36 23.79
N HIS A 113 8.74 15.36 22.54
CA HIS A 113 9.83 14.49 22.11
C HIS A 113 11.14 14.81 22.84
N LEU A 114 11.52 16.10 22.87
CA LEU A 114 12.70 16.56 23.60
C LEU A 114 12.62 16.23 25.10
N LEU A 115 11.42 16.37 25.66
CA LEU A 115 11.19 16.07 27.07
C LEU A 115 11.33 14.56 27.34
N ALA A 116 10.77 13.71 26.47
CA ALA A 116 10.91 12.26 26.57
C ALA A 116 12.38 11.83 26.52
N GLU A 117 13.18 12.43 25.62
CA GLU A 117 14.62 12.18 25.54
C GLU A 117 15.36 12.62 26.81
N GLN A 118 14.99 13.76 27.41
CA GLN A 118 15.57 14.21 28.69
C GLN A 118 15.32 13.22 29.83
N TYR A 119 14.17 12.53 29.80
CA TYR A 119 13.84 11.43 30.72
C TYR A 119 14.40 10.07 30.29
N SER A 120 15.33 10.06 29.30
CA SER A 120 15.98 8.84 28.77
C SER A 120 15.06 7.85 28.07
N TYR A 121 13.93 8.31 27.55
CA TYR A 121 13.12 7.51 26.63
C TYR A 121 13.57 7.75 25.19
N THR A 122 13.69 6.67 24.43
CA THR A 122 14.12 6.70 23.02
C THR A 122 13.06 6.08 22.11
N ASP A 123 13.10 6.46 20.85
CA ASP A 123 12.29 5.82 19.83
C ASP A 123 12.67 4.34 19.68
N GLY A 124 11.67 3.48 19.60
CA GLY A 124 11.86 2.07 19.28
C GLY A 124 12.44 1.88 17.87
N MET A 125 13.19 0.80 17.66
CA MET A 125 13.85 0.50 16.40
C MET A 125 12.90 0.51 15.19
N LEU A 126 11.73 -0.10 15.33
CA LEU A 126 10.73 -0.14 14.24
C LEU A 126 10.11 1.25 14.01
N HIS A 127 9.96 2.06 15.07
CA HIS A 127 9.50 3.44 14.92
C HIS A 127 10.51 4.29 14.15
N GLN A 128 11.81 4.11 14.40
CA GLN A 128 12.87 4.80 13.64
C GLN A 128 12.83 4.39 12.16
N PHE A 129 12.66 3.11 11.85
CA PHE A 129 12.49 2.67 10.45
C PHE A 129 11.26 3.29 9.82
N TYR A 130 10.14 3.34 10.55
CA TYR A 130 8.93 3.99 10.07
C TYR A 130 9.15 5.47 9.77
N SER A 131 9.79 6.22 10.66
CA SER A 131 10.02 7.66 10.50
C SER A 131 10.90 7.99 9.30
N VAL A 132 11.95 7.18 9.07
CA VAL A 132 12.89 7.39 7.95
C VAL A 132 12.32 6.92 6.61
N ILE A 133 11.63 5.78 6.59
CA ILE A 133 11.23 5.15 5.30
C ILE A 133 9.82 5.56 4.89
N ILE A 134 8.87 5.59 5.82
CA ILE A 134 7.45 5.84 5.49
C ILE A 134 7.07 7.29 5.75
N ALA A 135 7.29 7.80 6.96
CA ALA A 135 6.86 9.15 7.32
C ALA A 135 7.57 10.24 6.50
N SER A 136 8.80 9.99 6.05
CA SER A 136 9.51 10.86 5.09
C SER A 136 8.94 10.79 3.66
N GLY A 137 8.13 9.77 3.32
CA GLY A 137 7.67 9.47 1.97
C GLY A 137 8.72 8.85 1.04
N ALA A 138 9.98 8.72 1.47
CA ALA A 138 11.08 8.26 0.62
C ALA A 138 10.92 6.80 0.18
N GLY A 139 10.50 5.91 1.08
CA GLY A 139 10.37 4.48 0.80
C GLY A 139 9.44 4.18 -0.38
N PRO A 140 8.16 4.61 -0.34
CA PRO A 140 7.24 4.41 -1.46
C PRO A 140 7.76 4.99 -2.78
N LEU A 141 8.38 6.17 -2.75
CA LEU A 141 8.93 6.82 -3.96
C LEU A 141 10.07 6.00 -4.56
N VAL A 142 10.98 5.48 -3.74
CA VAL A 142 12.08 4.62 -4.21
C VAL A 142 11.55 3.30 -4.77
N ILE A 143 10.51 2.71 -4.16
CA ILE A 143 9.85 1.52 -4.73
C ILE A 143 9.25 1.84 -6.10
N PHE A 144 8.58 3.00 -6.25
CA PHE A 144 8.04 3.43 -7.55
C PHE A 144 9.14 3.58 -8.61
N MET A 145 10.31 4.07 -8.24
CA MET A 145 11.49 4.10 -9.13
C MET A 145 11.91 2.70 -9.55
N GLY A 146 12.01 1.76 -8.61
CA GLY A 146 12.32 0.37 -8.90
C GLY A 146 11.29 -0.30 -9.82
N VAL A 147 9.99 -0.11 -9.54
CA VAL A 147 8.89 -0.59 -10.40
C VAL A 147 8.97 0.03 -11.78
N GLY A 148 9.30 1.33 -11.90
CA GLY A 148 9.54 1.99 -13.18
C GLY A 148 10.69 1.35 -13.95
N ALA A 149 11.80 1.02 -13.29
CA ALA A 149 12.94 0.34 -13.89
C ALA A 149 12.60 -1.10 -14.35
N MET A 150 11.65 -1.76 -13.70
CA MET A 150 11.15 -3.08 -14.11
C MET A 150 10.11 -3.02 -15.24
N THR A 151 9.47 -1.87 -15.44
CA THR A 151 8.33 -1.70 -16.35
C THR A 151 8.79 -1.53 -17.79
N ASP A 152 8.10 -2.18 -18.74
CA ASP A 152 8.24 -1.95 -20.18
C ASP A 152 6.97 -1.25 -20.71
N PHE A 153 7.13 -0.02 -21.18
CA PHE A 153 6.05 0.73 -21.84
C PHE A 153 5.74 0.28 -23.27
N GLY A 154 6.55 -0.63 -23.83
CA GLY A 154 6.36 -1.12 -25.20
C GLY A 154 4.93 -1.61 -25.51
N PRO A 155 4.36 -2.52 -24.70
CA PRO A 155 2.99 -3.00 -24.91
C PRO A 155 1.92 -1.89 -24.88
N LEU A 156 2.08 -0.92 -23.98
CA LEU A 156 1.18 0.23 -23.88
C LEU A 156 1.28 1.15 -25.10
N LEU A 157 2.50 1.45 -25.54
CA LEU A 157 2.76 2.27 -26.73
C LEU A 157 2.33 1.57 -28.01
N ALA A 158 2.45 0.24 -28.07
CA ALA A 158 2.00 -0.55 -29.21
C ALA A 158 0.47 -0.58 -29.35
N ASN A 159 -0.25 -0.51 -28.23
CA ASN A 159 -1.72 -0.47 -28.22
C ASN A 159 -2.26 0.54 -27.19
N PRO A 160 -2.29 1.85 -27.51
CA PRO A 160 -2.70 2.90 -26.58
C PRO A 160 -4.15 2.79 -26.09
N LYS A 161 -5.02 2.04 -26.79
CA LYS A 161 -6.40 1.79 -26.35
C LYS A 161 -6.45 1.10 -24.98
N THR A 162 -5.38 0.40 -24.61
CA THR A 162 -5.25 -0.29 -23.31
C THR A 162 -5.16 0.68 -22.13
N LEU A 163 -4.84 1.97 -22.36
CA LEU A 163 -4.95 3.03 -21.34
C LEU A 163 -6.37 3.11 -20.75
N LEU A 164 -7.40 2.96 -21.60
CA LEU A 164 -8.80 2.97 -21.16
C LEU A 164 -9.15 1.81 -20.24
N LEU A 165 -8.49 0.67 -20.41
CA LEU A 165 -8.67 -0.50 -19.52
C LEU A 165 -8.08 -0.25 -18.14
N GLY A 166 -6.88 0.33 -18.08
CA GLY A 166 -6.26 0.75 -16.81
C GLY A 166 -7.08 1.84 -16.12
N ALA A 167 -7.56 2.84 -16.87
CA ALA A 167 -8.41 3.90 -16.35
C ALA A 167 -9.73 3.34 -15.76
N ALA A 168 -10.37 2.40 -16.46
CA ALA A 168 -11.62 1.78 -16.01
C ALA A 168 -11.39 0.97 -14.71
N ALA A 169 -10.27 0.30 -14.54
CA ALA A 169 -9.96 -0.43 -13.32
C ALA A 169 -9.89 0.48 -12.09
N GLN A 170 -9.60 1.80 -12.26
CA GLN A 170 -9.62 2.76 -11.15
C GLN A 170 -11.03 3.02 -10.58
N PHE A 171 -12.09 2.54 -11.22
CA PHE A 171 -13.42 2.54 -10.59
C PHE A 171 -13.43 1.80 -9.25
N GLY A 172 -12.53 0.83 -9.04
CA GLY A 172 -12.31 0.22 -7.73
C GLY A 172 -11.98 1.25 -6.64
N ILE A 173 -11.08 2.19 -6.93
CA ILE A 173 -10.68 3.26 -6.01
C ILE A 173 -11.89 4.13 -5.64
N PHE A 174 -12.56 4.69 -6.64
CA PHE A 174 -13.68 5.61 -6.41
C PHE A 174 -14.87 4.92 -5.74
N THR A 175 -15.18 3.67 -6.10
CA THR A 175 -16.21 2.88 -5.43
C THR A 175 -15.90 2.68 -3.96
N THR A 176 -14.64 2.48 -3.60
CA THR A 176 -14.21 2.29 -2.21
C THR A 176 -14.35 3.58 -1.41
N ILE A 177 -13.98 4.73 -2.00
CA ILE A 177 -14.19 6.04 -1.35
C ILE A 177 -15.67 6.25 -1.06
N LEU A 178 -16.51 6.04 -2.07
CA LEU A 178 -17.97 6.17 -1.92
C LEU A 178 -18.51 5.17 -0.89
N GLY A 179 -18.02 3.94 -0.89
CA GLY A 179 -18.38 2.91 0.08
C GLY A 179 -18.01 3.31 1.51
N ALA A 180 -16.79 3.82 1.74
CA ALA A 180 -16.34 4.29 3.06
C ALA A 180 -17.19 5.49 3.55
N LEU A 181 -17.44 6.46 2.68
CA LEU A 181 -18.29 7.61 3.00
C LEU A 181 -19.75 7.21 3.25
N SER A 182 -20.26 6.23 2.48
CA SER A 182 -21.62 5.70 2.69
C SER A 182 -21.75 4.98 4.04
N LEU A 183 -20.75 4.18 4.45
CA LEU A 183 -20.74 3.54 5.77
C LEU A 183 -20.71 4.59 6.89
N SER A 184 -20.02 5.71 6.68
CA SER A 184 -20.01 6.83 7.63
C SER A 184 -21.36 7.55 7.69
N SER A 185 -22.00 7.81 6.54
CA SER A 185 -23.31 8.46 6.48
C SER A 185 -24.43 7.62 7.08
N LEU A 186 -24.31 6.28 7.01
CA LEU A 186 -25.23 5.33 7.61
C LEU A 186 -24.97 5.11 9.12
N GLY A 187 -23.95 5.74 9.70
CA GLY A 187 -23.60 5.59 11.11
C GLY A 187 -23.02 4.22 11.50
N VAL A 188 -22.66 3.38 10.51
CA VAL A 188 -22.07 2.06 10.75
C VAL A 188 -20.61 2.19 11.17
N MET A 189 -19.89 3.13 10.55
CA MET A 189 -18.49 3.46 10.83
C MET A 189 -18.28 4.96 10.71
N ASN A 190 -17.22 5.48 11.34
CA ASN A 190 -16.87 6.90 11.25
C ASN A 190 -15.55 7.05 10.51
N PHE A 191 -15.59 7.26 9.21
CA PHE A 191 -14.44 7.60 8.40
C PHE A 191 -14.51 9.08 7.99
N SER A 192 -13.43 9.80 8.23
CA SER A 192 -13.26 11.14 7.66
C SER A 192 -13.04 11.07 6.13
N VAL A 193 -13.13 12.19 5.44
CA VAL A 193 -12.84 12.27 4.00
C VAL A 193 -11.40 11.84 3.72
N ALA A 194 -10.44 12.22 4.56
CA ALA A 194 -9.05 11.84 4.46
C ALA A 194 -8.88 10.32 4.63
N GLN A 195 -9.52 9.74 5.62
CA GLN A 195 -9.53 8.29 5.84
C GLN A 195 -10.19 7.55 4.68
N ALA A 196 -11.34 8.02 4.19
CA ALA A 196 -12.02 7.43 3.03
C ALA A 196 -11.15 7.47 1.77
N ALA A 197 -10.43 8.57 1.53
CA ALA A 197 -9.48 8.69 0.42
C ALA A 197 -8.30 7.70 0.59
N ALA A 198 -7.73 7.59 1.79
CA ALA A 198 -6.66 6.64 2.08
C ALA A 198 -7.11 5.18 1.94
N ILE A 199 -8.32 4.83 2.38
CA ILE A 199 -8.91 3.49 2.19
C ILE A 199 -9.17 3.22 0.72
N GLY A 200 -9.66 4.23 -0.01
CA GLY A 200 -10.01 4.12 -1.42
C GLY A 200 -8.90 3.61 -2.30
N ILE A 201 -7.65 4.01 -2.02
CA ILE A 201 -6.50 3.64 -2.85
C ILE A 201 -6.25 2.12 -2.90
N ILE A 202 -6.74 1.36 -1.92
CA ILE A 202 -6.67 -0.11 -1.91
C ILE A 202 -7.27 -0.69 -3.20
N GLY A 203 -8.33 -0.04 -3.72
CA GLY A 203 -9.02 -0.47 -4.94
C GLY A 203 -8.17 -0.42 -6.21
N GLY A 204 -7.05 0.31 -6.21
CA GLY A 204 -6.06 0.30 -7.29
C GLY A 204 -5.18 -0.94 -7.29
N ALA A 205 -5.14 -1.71 -6.21
CA ALA A 205 -4.24 -2.84 -5.99
C ALA A 205 -2.75 -2.45 -6.17
N ASP A 206 -2.38 -1.30 -5.64
CA ASP A 206 -1.05 -0.72 -5.71
C ASP A 206 -0.53 -0.46 -4.28
N GLY A 207 0.25 -1.40 -3.77
CA GLY A 207 0.74 -1.37 -2.39
C GLY A 207 1.57 -0.13 -2.06
N PRO A 208 2.60 0.21 -2.85
CA PRO A 208 3.41 1.42 -2.63
C PRO A 208 2.59 2.71 -2.64
N THR A 209 1.65 2.86 -3.58
CA THR A 209 0.73 4.00 -3.61
C THR A 209 -0.16 4.03 -2.38
N ALA A 210 -0.66 2.87 -1.94
CA ALA A 210 -1.50 2.78 -0.73
C ALA A 210 -0.73 3.24 0.52
N ILE A 211 0.54 2.86 0.67
CA ILE A 211 1.39 3.34 1.77
C ILE A 211 1.63 4.85 1.65
N TYR A 212 1.96 5.34 0.46
CA TYR A 212 2.24 6.75 0.25
C TYR A 212 1.03 7.62 0.59
N VAL A 213 -0.14 7.30 0.08
CA VAL A 213 -1.37 8.06 0.32
C VAL A 213 -1.79 7.96 1.80
N SER A 214 -1.76 6.76 2.39
CA SER A 214 -2.17 6.59 3.79
C SER A 214 -1.19 7.24 4.77
N SER A 215 0.12 7.28 4.46
CA SER A 215 1.09 7.99 5.30
C SER A 215 0.86 9.50 5.34
N LEU A 216 0.30 10.08 4.27
CA LEU A 216 0.02 11.50 4.17
C LEU A 216 -1.39 11.86 4.69
N LEU A 217 -2.41 11.04 4.38
CA LEU A 217 -3.80 11.38 4.65
C LEU A 217 -4.37 10.76 5.92
N SER A 218 -3.84 9.60 6.34
CA SER A 218 -4.37 8.83 7.49
C SER A 218 -3.31 7.88 8.06
N PRO A 219 -2.25 8.42 8.72
CA PRO A 219 -1.16 7.60 9.27
C PRO A 219 -1.63 6.57 10.31
N GLU A 220 -2.74 6.84 10.99
CA GLU A 220 -3.35 5.95 11.99
C GLU A 220 -3.93 4.67 11.37
N LEU A 221 -4.42 4.72 10.13
CA LEU A 221 -4.96 3.57 9.40
C LEU A 221 -3.94 2.89 8.48
N LEU A 222 -2.71 3.41 8.42
CA LEU A 222 -1.67 2.92 7.51
C LEU A 222 -1.43 1.43 7.65
N GLY A 223 -1.37 0.89 8.86
CA GLY A 223 -1.17 -0.54 9.09
C GLY A 223 -2.28 -1.40 8.48
N ALA A 224 -3.54 -1.04 8.74
CA ALA A 224 -4.70 -1.76 8.21
C ALA A 224 -4.78 -1.65 6.68
N ILE A 225 -4.56 -0.45 6.13
CA ILE A 225 -4.59 -0.20 4.68
C ILE A 225 -3.46 -0.97 3.98
N ALA A 226 -2.25 -0.95 4.51
CA ALA A 226 -1.11 -1.65 3.92
C ALA A 226 -1.30 -3.18 3.93
N VAL A 227 -1.74 -3.75 5.06
CA VAL A 227 -2.04 -5.19 5.15
C VAL A 227 -3.15 -5.57 4.17
N ALA A 228 -4.22 -4.77 4.08
CA ALA A 228 -5.29 -5.00 3.11
C ALA A 228 -4.74 -4.98 1.67
N ALA A 229 -4.04 -3.90 1.27
CA ALA A 229 -3.53 -3.74 -0.08
C ALA A 229 -2.61 -4.89 -0.51
N TYR A 230 -1.63 -5.26 0.32
CA TYR A 230 -0.70 -6.33 0.00
C TYR A 230 -1.32 -7.73 0.07
N SER A 231 -2.24 -7.97 1.02
CA SER A 231 -2.96 -9.25 1.09
C SER A 231 -3.82 -9.45 -0.15
N TYR A 232 -4.49 -8.40 -0.65
CA TYR A 232 -5.30 -8.51 -1.86
C TYR A 232 -4.46 -8.63 -3.13
N MET A 233 -3.32 -7.97 -3.21
CA MET A 233 -2.34 -8.23 -4.28
C MET A 233 -1.94 -9.70 -4.32
N ALA A 234 -1.65 -10.30 -3.17
CA ALA A 234 -1.32 -11.71 -3.07
C ALA A 234 -2.48 -12.65 -3.48
N LEU A 235 -3.72 -12.22 -3.22
CA LEU A 235 -4.93 -12.97 -3.55
C LEU A 235 -5.44 -12.75 -4.99
N VAL A 236 -4.78 -11.93 -5.80
CA VAL A 236 -5.12 -11.70 -7.22
C VAL A 236 -5.39 -13.01 -7.99
N PRO A 237 -4.54 -14.07 -7.89
CA PRO A 237 -4.77 -15.33 -8.58
C PRO A 237 -6.02 -16.09 -8.13
N MET A 238 -6.59 -15.75 -6.99
CA MET A 238 -7.80 -16.37 -6.45
C MET A 238 -9.05 -15.53 -6.72
N ILE A 239 -8.95 -14.21 -6.62
CA ILE A 239 -10.09 -13.30 -6.70
C ILE A 239 -10.46 -13.00 -8.17
N GLN A 240 -9.48 -12.79 -9.04
CA GLN A 240 -9.74 -12.40 -10.43
C GLN A 240 -10.40 -13.51 -11.28
N PRO A 241 -9.95 -14.78 -11.26
CA PRO A 241 -10.46 -15.81 -12.16
C PRO A 241 -11.98 -16.01 -12.11
N PRO A 242 -12.64 -16.09 -10.92
CA PRO A 242 -14.09 -16.20 -10.85
C PRO A 242 -14.82 -15.04 -11.53
N ILE A 243 -14.34 -13.81 -11.31
CA ILE A 243 -14.92 -12.58 -11.86
C ILE A 243 -14.75 -12.56 -13.38
N MET A 244 -13.56 -12.87 -13.86
CA MET A 244 -13.26 -12.93 -15.30
C MET A 244 -14.13 -13.96 -16.01
N ARG A 245 -14.28 -15.16 -15.45
CA ARG A 245 -15.11 -16.22 -16.02
C ARG A 245 -16.60 -15.86 -15.98
N ALA A 246 -17.08 -15.21 -14.92
CA ALA A 246 -18.47 -14.79 -14.81
C ALA A 246 -18.83 -13.68 -15.81
N LEU A 247 -17.90 -12.80 -16.13
CA LEU A 247 -18.14 -11.65 -17.01
C LEU A 247 -17.79 -11.90 -18.47
N THR A 248 -17.19 -13.04 -18.83
CA THR A 248 -16.80 -13.36 -20.21
C THR A 248 -17.39 -14.70 -20.67
N THR A 249 -17.78 -14.74 -21.92
CA THR A 249 -18.18 -15.99 -22.59
C THR A 249 -16.97 -16.79 -23.08
N ASP A 250 -17.15 -18.09 -23.36
CA ASP A 250 -16.06 -18.93 -23.92
C ASP A 250 -15.55 -18.39 -25.25
N ALA A 251 -16.45 -17.89 -26.11
CA ALA A 251 -16.06 -17.27 -27.37
C ALA A 251 -15.20 -16.02 -27.18
N GLU A 252 -15.54 -15.17 -26.21
CA GLU A 252 -14.76 -13.97 -25.90
C GLU A 252 -13.37 -14.31 -25.35
N ARG A 253 -13.26 -15.35 -24.52
CA ARG A 253 -11.97 -15.81 -23.96
C ARG A 253 -11.03 -16.40 -25.02
N GLN A 254 -11.59 -16.92 -26.13
CA GLN A 254 -10.85 -17.50 -27.25
C GLN A 254 -10.38 -16.47 -28.28
N ILE A 255 -10.74 -15.18 -28.15
CA ILE A 255 -10.30 -14.14 -29.07
C ILE A 255 -8.76 -14.08 -29.06
N LYS A 256 -8.17 -14.36 -30.25
CA LYS A 256 -6.71 -14.24 -30.46
C LYS A 256 -6.36 -12.79 -30.72
N MET A 257 -5.34 -12.31 -29.99
CA MET A 257 -4.82 -10.96 -30.20
C MET A 257 -3.77 -10.97 -31.31
N SER A 258 -3.82 -9.97 -32.20
CA SER A 258 -2.80 -9.77 -33.22
C SER A 258 -1.46 -9.37 -32.56
N GLN A 259 -0.34 -9.70 -33.21
CA GLN A 259 0.97 -9.35 -32.71
C GLN A 259 1.10 -7.82 -32.55
N LEU A 260 1.66 -7.40 -31.42
CA LEU A 260 1.92 -5.99 -31.15
C LEU A 260 2.97 -5.43 -32.13
N ARG A 261 2.81 -4.17 -32.55
CA ARG A 261 3.83 -3.49 -33.35
C ARG A 261 5.12 -3.37 -32.57
N GLN A 262 6.23 -3.37 -33.26
CA GLN A 262 7.51 -3.04 -32.65
C GLN A 262 7.55 -1.53 -32.32
N VAL A 263 7.97 -1.22 -31.11
CA VAL A 263 8.11 0.17 -30.61
C VAL A 263 9.58 0.55 -30.69
N ASN A 264 9.86 1.72 -31.25
CA ASN A 264 11.22 2.23 -31.39
C ASN A 264 11.80 2.65 -30.03
N LYS A 265 13.13 2.52 -29.88
CA LYS A 265 13.85 2.94 -28.67
C LYS A 265 13.56 4.42 -28.32
N LEU A 266 13.50 5.30 -29.33
CA LEU A 266 13.22 6.71 -29.13
C LEU A 266 11.82 6.95 -28.53
N GLU A 267 10.79 6.22 -29.01
CA GLU A 267 9.43 6.27 -28.43
C GLU A 267 9.44 5.90 -26.94
N LYS A 268 10.19 4.85 -26.58
CA LYS A 268 10.29 4.39 -25.18
C LYS A 268 11.01 5.38 -24.27
N ILE A 269 11.96 6.15 -24.79
CA ILE A 269 12.66 7.20 -24.04
C ILE A 269 11.81 8.47 -23.90
N ILE A 270 11.15 8.90 -24.98
CA ILE A 270 10.36 10.13 -24.99
C ILE A 270 9.09 10.01 -24.18
N PHE A 271 8.44 8.83 -24.18
CA PHE A 271 7.14 8.62 -23.54
C PHE A 271 7.14 8.93 -22.04
N PRO A 272 8.05 8.39 -21.20
CA PRO A 272 8.06 8.70 -19.77
C PRO A 272 8.36 10.19 -19.49
N LEU A 273 9.17 10.84 -20.30
CA LEU A 273 9.44 12.28 -20.17
C LEU A 273 8.20 13.13 -20.52
N MET A 274 7.53 12.79 -21.63
CA MET A 274 6.29 13.45 -22.03
C MET A 274 5.18 13.24 -21.00
N LEU A 275 5.04 12.01 -20.50
CA LEU A 275 4.06 11.66 -19.45
C LEU A 275 4.31 12.48 -18.18
N LEU A 276 5.58 12.56 -17.74
CA LEU A 276 5.97 13.32 -16.56
C LEU A 276 5.62 14.80 -16.70
N VAL A 277 6.02 15.43 -17.82
CA VAL A 277 5.75 16.86 -18.07
C VAL A 277 4.25 17.12 -18.12
N LEU A 278 3.49 16.29 -18.84
CA LEU A 278 2.04 16.44 -18.95
C LEU A 278 1.37 16.38 -17.57
N ILE A 279 1.72 15.38 -16.76
CA ILE A 279 1.11 15.20 -15.44
C ILE A 279 1.57 16.29 -14.47
N ALA A 280 2.85 16.68 -14.49
CA ALA A 280 3.35 17.77 -13.66
C ALA A 280 2.62 19.10 -13.93
N MET A 281 2.22 19.34 -15.17
CA MET A 281 1.45 20.53 -15.54
C MET A 281 -0.04 20.43 -15.19
N LEU A 282 -0.64 19.24 -15.26
CA LEU A 282 -2.07 19.05 -15.01
C LEU A 282 -2.37 18.79 -13.52
N LEU A 283 -1.53 18.00 -12.87
CA LEU A 283 -1.72 17.51 -11.50
C LEU A 283 -0.38 17.43 -10.76
N PRO A 284 0.16 18.56 -10.27
CA PRO A 284 1.47 18.59 -9.59
C PRO A 284 1.60 17.63 -8.42
N SER A 285 0.51 17.37 -7.69
CA SER A 285 0.47 16.45 -6.55
C SER A 285 0.74 14.98 -6.90
N ALA A 286 0.55 14.56 -8.15
CA ALA A 286 0.92 13.22 -8.62
C ALA A 286 2.40 13.10 -9.06
N THR A 287 3.09 14.24 -9.21
CA THR A 287 4.45 14.29 -9.74
C THR A 287 5.47 13.49 -8.92
N PRO A 288 5.45 13.46 -7.57
CA PRO A 288 6.43 12.69 -6.82
C PRO A 288 6.40 11.20 -7.19
N LEU A 289 5.22 10.57 -7.20
CA LEU A 289 5.08 9.15 -7.56
C LEU A 289 5.44 8.89 -9.02
N LEU A 290 4.79 9.60 -9.94
CA LEU A 290 5.00 9.39 -11.37
C LEU A 290 6.36 9.84 -11.85
N GLY A 291 6.96 10.87 -11.22
CA GLY A 291 8.32 11.29 -11.50
C GLY A 291 9.33 10.19 -11.23
N MET A 292 9.22 9.54 -10.07
CA MET A 292 10.10 8.42 -9.72
C MET A 292 9.86 7.20 -10.62
N PHE A 293 8.61 6.91 -10.96
CA PHE A 293 8.26 5.85 -11.91
C PHE A 293 8.86 6.10 -13.30
N CYS A 294 8.68 7.31 -13.84
CA CYS A 294 9.23 7.70 -15.13
C CYS A 294 10.76 7.74 -15.10
N PHE A 295 11.37 8.18 -14.01
CA PHE A 295 12.82 8.19 -13.85
C PHE A 295 13.40 6.77 -13.86
N GLY A 296 12.77 5.84 -13.12
CA GLY A 296 13.16 4.42 -13.14
C GLY A 296 13.10 3.83 -14.56
N ASN A 297 12.00 4.09 -15.26
CA ASN A 297 11.85 3.63 -16.64
C ASN A 297 12.85 4.26 -17.60
N LEU A 298 13.12 5.55 -17.46
CA LEU A 298 14.12 6.23 -18.26
C LEU A 298 15.52 5.62 -18.08
N MET A 299 15.91 5.27 -16.84
CA MET A 299 17.19 4.59 -16.57
C MET A 299 17.31 3.27 -17.34
N ARG A 300 16.22 2.53 -17.45
CA ARG A 300 16.18 1.28 -18.22
C ARG A 300 16.27 1.51 -19.72
N GLU A 301 15.40 2.37 -20.26
CA GLU A 301 15.24 2.50 -21.72
C GLU A 301 16.36 3.30 -22.39
N CYS A 302 17.06 4.18 -21.68
CA CYS A 302 18.17 4.95 -22.26
C CYS A 302 19.38 4.06 -22.62
N GLY A 303 19.62 2.97 -21.87
CA GLY A 303 20.69 1.99 -22.15
C GLY A 303 22.10 2.54 -21.95
N VAL A 304 22.29 3.66 -21.23
CA VAL A 304 23.60 4.24 -20.92
C VAL A 304 23.93 4.17 -19.43
N VAL A 305 22.96 3.83 -18.60
CA VAL A 305 23.07 3.71 -17.13
C VAL A 305 22.54 2.35 -16.64
N GLU A 306 22.84 1.29 -17.36
CA GLU A 306 22.33 -0.07 -17.04
C GLU A 306 22.64 -0.49 -15.61
N ARG A 307 23.80 -0.14 -15.07
CA ARG A 307 24.18 -0.41 -13.68
C ARG A 307 23.23 0.26 -12.67
N LEU A 308 22.78 1.48 -12.94
CA LEU A 308 21.82 2.17 -12.06
C LEU A 308 20.44 1.52 -12.17
N SER A 309 20.01 1.18 -13.38
CA SER A 309 18.76 0.47 -13.62
C SER A 309 18.75 -0.90 -12.91
N ASP A 310 19.82 -1.66 -13.03
CA ASP A 310 19.98 -2.97 -12.36
C ASP A 310 19.95 -2.81 -10.84
N THR A 311 20.67 -1.83 -10.30
CA THR A 311 20.64 -1.53 -8.86
C THR A 311 19.23 -1.15 -8.39
N ALA A 312 18.51 -0.30 -9.14
CA ALA A 312 17.18 0.16 -8.77
C ALA A 312 16.15 -0.98 -8.74
N GLN A 313 16.17 -1.85 -9.76
CA GLN A 313 15.18 -2.94 -9.90
C GLN A 313 15.50 -4.18 -9.06
N ASN A 314 16.69 -4.30 -8.49
CA ASN A 314 17.13 -5.46 -7.69
C ASN A 314 17.54 -5.05 -6.27
N ALA A 315 18.76 -4.53 -6.09
CA ALA A 315 19.31 -4.30 -4.75
C ALA A 315 18.53 -3.23 -3.98
N LEU A 316 18.28 -2.08 -4.60
CA LEU A 316 17.67 -0.94 -3.93
C LEU A 316 16.22 -1.21 -3.55
N ILE A 317 15.41 -1.75 -4.48
CA ILE A 317 14.01 -2.08 -4.20
C ILE A 317 13.91 -3.12 -3.09
N ASN A 318 14.80 -4.12 -3.05
CA ASN A 318 14.81 -5.16 -2.02
C ASN A 318 15.17 -4.59 -0.64
N ILE A 319 16.19 -3.73 -0.56
CA ILE A 319 16.59 -3.06 0.68
C ILE A 319 15.43 -2.23 1.23
N VAL A 320 14.83 -1.39 0.38
CA VAL A 320 13.70 -0.54 0.81
C VAL A 320 12.49 -1.38 1.19
N THR A 321 12.24 -2.49 0.50
CA THR A 321 11.14 -3.41 0.82
C THR A 321 11.28 -4.03 2.21
N ILE A 322 12.50 -4.40 2.63
CA ILE A 322 12.76 -4.93 3.97
C ILE A 322 12.35 -3.89 5.03
N PHE A 323 12.90 -2.68 4.94
CA PHE A 323 12.61 -1.64 5.92
C PHE A 323 11.15 -1.16 5.88
N LEU A 324 10.58 -1.05 4.68
CA LEU A 324 9.18 -0.69 4.50
C LEU A 324 8.25 -1.75 5.11
N GLY A 325 8.51 -3.02 4.88
CA GLY A 325 7.72 -4.11 5.45
C GLY A 325 7.79 -4.14 6.98
N LEU A 326 8.99 -3.99 7.57
CA LEU A 326 9.17 -3.87 9.02
C LEU A 326 8.44 -2.64 9.58
N SER A 327 8.52 -1.50 8.88
CA SER A 327 7.82 -0.26 9.26
C SER A 327 6.30 -0.39 9.20
N VAL A 328 5.76 -1.06 8.18
CA VAL A 328 4.32 -1.39 8.11
C VAL A 328 3.94 -2.33 9.25
N GLY A 329 4.76 -3.36 9.51
CA GLY A 329 4.58 -4.28 10.62
C GLY A 329 4.52 -3.56 11.98
N SER A 330 5.28 -2.48 12.16
CA SER A 330 5.23 -1.68 13.39
C SER A 330 3.87 -1.04 13.66
N LYS A 331 3.03 -0.87 12.64
CA LYS A 331 1.66 -0.34 12.79
C LYS A 331 0.61 -1.40 13.10
N LEU A 332 1.01 -2.68 13.16
CA LEU A 332 0.16 -3.81 13.54
C LEU A 332 0.09 -4.00 15.06
N MET A 333 0.15 -2.91 15.83
CA MET A 333 -0.05 -2.96 17.27
C MET A 333 -1.51 -3.29 17.59
N ALA A 334 -1.72 -4.10 18.65
CA ALA A 334 -3.04 -4.61 19.03
C ALA A 334 -4.09 -3.51 19.24
N ASP A 335 -3.72 -2.44 19.91
CA ASP A 335 -4.59 -1.29 20.22
C ASP A 335 -5.01 -0.50 18.96
N LYS A 336 -4.19 -0.52 17.91
CA LYS A 336 -4.43 0.19 16.64
C LYS A 336 -5.10 -0.70 15.59
N PHE A 337 -4.73 -1.98 15.54
CA PHE A 337 -5.19 -2.89 14.49
C PHE A 337 -6.50 -3.61 14.83
N LEU A 338 -6.72 -4.00 16.10
CA LEU A 338 -7.93 -4.69 16.53
C LEU A 338 -9.11 -3.73 16.76
N GLN A 339 -9.37 -2.89 15.77
CA GLN A 339 -10.46 -1.91 15.75
C GLN A 339 -11.55 -2.36 14.77
N PRO A 340 -12.84 -2.04 15.01
CA PRO A 340 -13.93 -2.34 14.06
C PRO A 340 -13.68 -1.76 12.67
N GLN A 341 -13.01 -0.60 12.60
CA GLN A 341 -12.64 0.06 11.34
C GLN A 341 -11.74 -0.81 10.46
N THR A 342 -10.84 -1.59 11.05
CA THR A 342 -9.95 -2.51 10.32
C THR A 342 -10.76 -3.55 9.54
N ILE A 343 -11.80 -4.12 10.15
CA ILE A 343 -12.69 -5.08 9.47
C ILE A 343 -13.40 -4.41 8.29
N GLY A 344 -13.88 -3.19 8.50
CA GLY A 344 -14.49 -2.39 7.43
C GLY A 344 -13.54 -2.12 6.27
N ILE A 345 -12.29 -1.77 6.57
CA ILE A 345 -11.24 -1.57 5.56
C ILE A 345 -10.99 -2.84 4.76
N LEU A 346 -10.89 -3.99 5.44
CA LEU A 346 -10.71 -5.29 4.80
C LEU A 346 -11.90 -5.63 3.88
N CYS A 347 -13.12 -5.48 4.34
CA CYS A 347 -14.32 -5.75 3.52
C CYS A 347 -14.40 -4.82 2.31
N LEU A 348 -14.19 -3.52 2.50
CA LEU A 348 -14.17 -2.54 1.42
C LEU A 348 -13.09 -2.84 0.37
N GLY A 349 -11.91 -3.26 0.82
CA GLY A 349 -10.81 -3.60 -0.08
C GLY A 349 -11.11 -4.79 -0.99
N ILE A 350 -11.75 -5.86 -0.50
CA ILE A 350 -12.18 -6.99 -1.35
C ILE A 350 -13.18 -6.52 -2.40
N ILE A 351 -14.20 -5.76 -1.98
CA ILE A 351 -15.23 -5.24 -2.89
C ILE A 351 -14.59 -4.34 -3.95
N ALA A 352 -13.69 -3.45 -3.54
CA ALA A 352 -12.95 -2.57 -4.42
C ALA A 352 -12.20 -3.32 -5.51
N PHE A 353 -11.48 -4.36 -5.11
CA PHE A 353 -10.70 -5.18 -6.01
C PHE A 353 -11.57 -5.94 -7.01
N CYS A 354 -12.73 -6.46 -6.54
CA CYS A 354 -13.72 -7.09 -7.41
C CYS A 354 -14.27 -6.09 -8.44
N VAL A 355 -14.64 -4.88 -8.00
CA VAL A 355 -15.18 -3.83 -8.88
C VAL A 355 -14.13 -3.37 -9.90
N GLY A 356 -12.87 -3.12 -9.48
CA GLY A 356 -11.80 -2.73 -10.40
C GLY A 356 -11.54 -3.77 -11.47
N THR A 357 -11.47 -5.05 -11.08
CA THR A 357 -11.34 -6.18 -12.03
C THR A 357 -12.52 -6.24 -13.00
N ALA A 358 -13.75 -6.15 -12.50
CA ALA A 358 -14.96 -6.19 -13.31
C ALA A 358 -15.03 -5.00 -14.29
N ALA A 359 -14.73 -3.80 -13.83
CA ALA A 359 -14.74 -2.59 -14.64
C ALA A 359 -13.75 -2.68 -15.81
N GLY A 360 -12.53 -3.18 -15.57
CA GLY A 360 -11.55 -3.40 -16.63
C GLY A 360 -12.03 -4.39 -17.69
N VAL A 361 -12.60 -5.53 -17.28
CA VAL A 361 -13.16 -6.53 -18.20
C VAL A 361 -14.35 -5.97 -19.00
N LEU A 362 -15.28 -5.27 -18.34
CA LEU A 362 -16.43 -4.65 -18.98
C LEU A 362 -16.03 -3.53 -19.96
N MET A 363 -15.00 -2.75 -19.63
CA MET A 363 -14.45 -1.74 -20.54
C MET A 363 -13.89 -2.39 -21.81
N ALA A 364 -13.18 -3.52 -21.69
CA ALA A 364 -12.70 -4.25 -22.85
C ALA A 364 -13.85 -4.73 -23.75
N LYS A 365 -14.95 -5.21 -23.15
CA LYS A 365 -16.16 -5.59 -23.89
C LYS A 365 -16.83 -4.37 -24.56
N LEU A 366 -16.84 -3.23 -23.88
CA LEU A 366 -17.38 -1.98 -24.45
C LEU A 366 -16.53 -1.52 -25.65
N LEU A 367 -15.21 -1.57 -25.53
CA LEU A 367 -14.31 -1.24 -26.62
C LEU A 367 -14.51 -2.15 -27.85
N ASN A 368 -14.81 -3.43 -27.63
CA ASN A 368 -15.09 -4.36 -28.72
C ASN A 368 -16.38 -4.02 -29.52
N ARG A 369 -17.31 -3.24 -28.92
CA ARG A 369 -18.50 -2.76 -29.65
C ARG A 369 -18.19 -1.62 -30.62
N VAL A 370 -17.12 -0.89 -30.35
CA VAL A 370 -16.72 0.32 -31.09
C VAL A 370 -15.52 0.05 -32.00
N SER A 371 -14.65 -0.89 -31.62
CA SER A 371 -13.40 -1.19 -32.33
C SER A 371 -13.63 -2.22 -33.42
N LYS A 372 -12.97 -2.02 -34.57
CA LYS A 372 -12.96 -3.02 -35.66
C LYS A 372 -12.08 -4.24 -35.31
N ASP A 373 -11.04 -4.04 -34.53
CA ASP A 373 -10.13 -5.09 -34.08
C ASP A 373 -10.53 -5.52 -32.69
N PRO A 374 -11.10 -6.72 -32.50
CA PRO A 374 -11.54 -7.17 -31.18
C PRO A 374 -10.34 -7.45 -30.28
N ILE A 375 -10.43 -6.98 -29.05
CA ILE A 375 -9.48 -7.29 -27.98
C ILE A 375 -10.06 -8.39 -27.08
N ASN A 376 -9.20 -9.26 -26.56
CA ASN A 376 -9.63 -10.28 -25.60
C ASN A 376 -10.01 -9.60 -24.27
N PRO A 377 -11.27 -9.71 -23.80
CA PRO A 377 -11.70 -9.00 -22.59
C PRO A 377 -10.94 -9.39 -21.33
N LEU A 378 -10.27 -10.55 -21.30
CA LEU A 378 -9.46 -11.00 -20.19
C LEU A 378 -8.33 -10.01 -19.86
N ILE A 379 -7.75 -9.33 -20.87
CA ILE A 379 -6.67 -8.37 -20.61
C ILE A 379 -7.14 -7.14 -19.80
N GLY A 380 -8.45 -6.85 -19.84
CA GLY A 380 -9.03 -5.76 -19.04
C GLY A 380 -8.89 -5.97 -17.54
N SER A 381 -8.90 -7.22 -17.06
CA SER A 381 -8.67 -7.53 -15.64
C SER A 381 -7.26 -7.13 -15.17
N ALA A 382 -6.30 -7.02 -16.08
CA ALA A 382 -4.94 -6.57 -15.77
C ALA A 382 -4.83 -5.05 -15.58
N GLY A 383 -5.92 -4.29 -15.78
CA GLY A 383 -5.95 -2.85 -15.52
C GLY A 383 -5.77 -2.46 -14.05
N VAL A 384 -5.90 -3.38 -13.12
CA VAL A 384 -5.47 -3.17 -11.72
C VAL A 384 -3.94 -3.13 -11.65
N SER A 385 -3.39 -2.33 -10.72
CA SER A 385 -1.94 -2.04 -10.67
C SER A 385 -1.08 -3.17 -10.09
N ALA A 386 -1.61 -4.37 -9.90
CA ALA A 386 -0.86 -5.53 -9.39
C ALA A 386 0.10 -6.07 -10.47
N VAL A 387 1.23 -5.39 -10.66
CA VAL A 387 2.24 -5.70 -11.70
C VAL A 387 3.24 -6.74 -11.18
N PRO A 388 3.57 -7.80 -11.95
CA PRO A 388 2.94 -8.28 -13.19
C PRO A 388 1.87 -9.35 -12.95
N MET A 389 1.38 -9.52 -11.71
CA MET A 389 0.53 -10.66 -11.31
C MET A 389 -0.79 -10.69 -12.07
N ALA A 390 -1.49 -9.55 -12.18
CA ALA A 390 -2.77 -9.49 -12.88
C ALA A 390 -2.63 -9.86 -14.37
N ALA A 391 -1.53 -9.44 -15.02
CA ALA A 391 -1.24 -9.83 -16.39
C ALA A 391 -0.98 -11.34 -16.53
N ARG A 392 -0.30 -11.97 -15.56
CA ARG A 392 -0.08 -13.41 -15.51
C ARG A 392 -1.38 -14.18 -15.34
N VAL A 393 -2.31 -13.70 -14.53
CA VAL A 393 -3.63 -14.30 -14.33
C VAL A 393 -4.45 -14.23 -15.61
N SER A 394 -4.48 -13.08 -16.29
CA SER A 394 -5.13 -12.92 -17.60
C SER A 394 -4.59 -13.90 -18.61
N ASN A 395 -3.26 -14.05 -18.70
CA ASN A 395 -2.59 -14.99 -19.59
C ASN A 395 -2.95 -16.45 -19.26
N LYS A 396 -2.96 -16.81 -17.96
CA LYS A 396 -3.30 -18.18 -17.53
C LYS A 396 -4.70 -18.57 -17.98
N ILE A 397 -5.70 -17.71 -17.75
CA ILE A 397 -7.10 -17.99 -18.17
C ILE A 397 -7.23 -17.99 -19.69
N GLY A 398 -6.48 -17.13 -20.40
CA GLY A 398 -6.42 -17.15 -21.85
C GLY A 398 -5.90 -18.47 -22.42
N LEU A 399 -4.83 -19.00 -21.83
CA LEU A 399 -4.26 -20.31 -22.21
C LEU A 399 -5.17 -21.50 -21.84
N GLU A 400 -5.92 -21.41 -20.73
CA GLU A 400 -6.95 -22.42 -20.38
C GLU A 400 -8.08 -22.48 -21.42
N ALA A 401 -8.47 -21.32 -21.97
CA ALA A 401 -9.50 -21.24 -22.98
C ALA A 401 -8.99 -21.63 -24.38
N ASN A 402 -7.75 -21.31 -24.70
CA ASN A 402 -7.09 -21.65 -25.96
C ASN A 402 -5.57 -21.68 -25.75
N SER A 403 -4.96 -22.86 -25.88
CA SER A 403 -3.51 -23.08 -25.62
C SER A 403 -2.57 -22.26 -26.49
N GLN A 404 -3.05 -21.66 -27.57
CA GLN A 404 -2.28 -20.76 -28.44
C GLN A 404 -2.47 -19.28 -28.12
N ASN A 405 -3.28 -18.94 -27.11
CA ASN A 405 -3.68 -17.56 -26.82
C ASN A 405 -2.76 -16.94 -25.73
N PHE A 406 -1.59 -16.50 -26.13
CA PHE A 406 -0.62 -15.86 -25.24
C PHE A 406 -0.99 -14.38 -25.02
N LEU A 407 -1.67 -14.08 -23.92
CA LEU A 407 -2.15 -12.74 -23.61
C LEU A 407 -1.18 -11.89 -22.78
N LEU A 408 -0.05 -12.45 -22.30
CA LEU A 408 0.82 -11.78 -21.33
C LEU A 408 1.26 -10.40 -21.80
N MET A 409 1.82 -10.31 -23.01
CA MET A 409 2.31 -9.03 -23.54
C MET A 409 1.18 -8.02 -23.76
N HIS A 410 0.00 -8.48 -24.16
CA HIS A 410 -1.17 -7.62 -24.33
C HIS A 410 -1.74 -7.14 -22.98
N ALA A 411 -1.70 -7.98 -21.96
CA ALA A 411 -2.16 -7.66 -20.62
C ALA A 411 -1.19 -6.72 -19.86
N MET A 412 0.09 -6.68 -20.25
CA MET A 412 1.05 -5.72 -19.67
C MET A 412 0.69 -4.26 -19.99
N GLY A 413 0.09 -3.98 -21.15
CA GLY A 413 -0.37 -2.62 -21.50
C GLY A 413 -1.37 -2.04 -20.49
N PRO A 414 -2.53 -2.69 -20.27
CA PRO A 414 -3.47 -2.28 -19.22
C PRO A 414 -2.87 -2.26 -17.83
N ASN A 415 -1.96 -3.20 -17.51
CA ASN A 415 -1.36 -3.31 -16.19
C ASN A 415 -0.48 -2.09 -15.87
N VAL A 416 0.33 -1.66 -16.82
CA VAL A 416 1.12 -0.42 -16.72
C VAL A 416 0.22 0.83 -16.68
N ALA A 417 -0.84 0.83 -17.48
CA ALA A 417 -1.83 1.90 -17.45
C ALA A 417 -2.51 2.01 -16.08
N GLY A 418 -2.71 0.89 -15.39
CA GLY A 418 -3.21 0.82 -14.02
C GLY A 418 -2.31 1.55 -13.03
N VAL A 419 -0.98 1.34 -13.10
CA VAL A 419 0.00 2.03 -12.22
C VAL A 419 -0.04 3.54 -12.43
N ILE A 420 -0.10 3.98 -13.68
CA ILE A 420 -0.27 5.41 -13.99
C ILE A 420 -1.59 5.93 -13.41
N GLY A 421 -2.67 5.16 -13.57
CA GLY A 421 -4.00 5.49 -13.09
C GLY A 421 -4.08 5.60 -11.57
N SER A 422 -3.50 4.66 -10.82
CA SER A 422 -3.47 4.69 -9.35
C SER A 422 -2.65 5.88 -8.83
N ALA A 423 -1.51 6.19 -9.45
CA ALA A 423 -0.69 7.33 -9.06
C ALA A 423 -1.38 8.68 -9.38
N VAL A 424 -2.11 8.78 -10.49
CA VAL A 424 -2.95 9.95 -10.80
C VAL A 424 -4.09 10.09 -9.80
N ALA A 425 -4.80 8.98 -9.49
CA ALA A 425 -5.86 8.98 -8.49
C ALA A 425 -5.34 9.41 -7.11
N ALA A 426 -4.16 8.91 -6.71
CA ALA A 426 -3.48 9.33 -5.49
C ALA A 426 -3.23 10.84 -5.46
N GLY A 427 -2.70 11.40 -6.55
CA GLY A 427 -2.48 12.84 -6.67
C GLY A 427 -3.77 13.65 -6.55
N VAL A 428 -4.86 13.20 -7.19
CA VAL A 428 -6.19 13.85 -7.07
C VAL A 428 -6.65 13.84 -5.63
N MET A 429 -6.54 12.70 -4.93
CA MET A 429 -6.97 12.60 -3.52
C MET A 429 -6.16 13.49 -2.60
N ILE A 430 -4.82 13.48 -2.75
CA ILE A 430 -3.94 14.35 -1.97
C ILE A 430 -4.29 15.81 -2.19
N LYS A 431 -4.47 16.21 -3.46
CA LYS A 431 -4.86 17.59 -3.81
C LYS A 431 -6.23 17.97 -3.23
N TYR A 432 -7.20 17.05 -3.26
CA TYR A 432 -8.55 17.33 -2.77
C TYR A 432 -8.61 17.43 -1.24
N VAL A 433 -7.81 16.64 -0.53
CA VAL A 433 -7.87 16.54 0.94
C VAL A 433 -6.96 17.56 1.62
N LEU A 434 -5.77 17.82 1.06
CA LEU A 434 -4.79 18.74 1.65
C LEU A 434 -4.84 20.16 1.07
N GLY A 435 -5.58 20.37 -0.03
CA GLY A 435 -5.75 21.69 -0.67
C GLY A 435 -4.72 21.91 -1.75
#